data_23dd322c71878f7c069a29ba52e42414
#
_entry.id   23dd322c71878f7c069a29ba52e42414
#
_cell.length_a   1.000
_cell.length_b   1.000
_cell.length_c   1.000
_cell.angle_alpha   90.00
_cell.angle_beta   90.00
_cell.angle_gamma   90.00
#
_symmetry.space_group_name_H-M   'P 1'
#
loop_
_entity.id
_entity.type
_entity.pdbx_description
1 polymer ?
#
loop_
_entity_poly.entity_id
_entity_poly.type
_entity_poly.pdbx_seq_one_letter_code
_entity_poly.pdbx_strand_id
1 'polypeptide(L)'
;MAYTISLLTDSELLQHKKCFIHEHRTSDVKTNHVSTHQNSSVDMHGVTIAPRPDGGGVKGNVIPLYANHFLVHFDPGKKIFHYDVDIYPHPSKETARMIKNKLVEENSNVLSGALPAFDGRKNLFSPIEFQQNRLEFFVSLPAAASTRFIAAKESAHMLDKQNHKVFRVNLRLVSKLSGEGLNKYLKEEKDGIPLPQDYLHALDVILREGAMENSIPIGRSLYSHSMGEAKEIGGGAVVLRGFFQSLRPTKQGLSLNVDLSLTAFHENIGIIAYLQKRCDFMKDLSQMKTRALAENERREIEKALKNIRVFVCHRETDQRYHVHGLTDETTENLKFQDRSGKDYTVVDYFMEHYNHDIKFRKLPCLQIGKSKPCYVPMELCMVCEGQKFLGKLSDEQTSKMLKMGCQRPSERKGIIKGVVEGAFAARR
;
A
#
# COMPACT_ATOMS: atom_id res chain seq x y z
N MET A 1 -6.71 -22.13 1.03
CA MET A 1 -5.37 -22.68 0.76
C MET A 1 -4.51 -22.46 1.97
N ALA A 2 -4.07 -23.51 2.64
CA ALA A 2 -3.09 -23.35 3.70
C ALA A 2 -1.69 -23.46 3.07
N TYR A 3 -1.01 -22.35 2.91
CA TYR A 3 0.44 -22.35 2.76
C TYR A 3 1.01 -22.24 4.17
N THR A 4 1.78 -23.21 4.59
CA THR A 4 2.41 -23.17 5.90
C THR A 4 3.77 -22.51 5.75
N ILE A 5 3.96 -21.35 6.39
CA ILE A 5 5.28 -20.76 6.58
C ILE A 5 5.79 -21.31 7.90
N SER A 6 6.76 -22.22 7.84
CA SER A 6 7.44 -22.67 9.06
C SER A 6 8.57 -21.72 9.39
N LEU A 7 8.51 -21.16 10.60
CA LEU A 7 9.66 -20.58 11.23
C LEU A 7 10.54 -21.75 11.69
N LEU A 8 11.72 -21.86 11.11
CA LEU A 8 12.72 -22.78 11.68
C LEU A 8 12.98 -22.38 13.13
N THR A 9 12.93 -23.34 14.04
CA THR A 9 13.30 -23.12 15.45
C THR A 9 14.77 -22.70 15.53
N ASP A 10 15.15 -21.99 16.58
CA ASP A 10 16.55 -21.51 16.74
C ASP A 10 17.59 -22.65 16.67
N SER A 11 17.21 -23.89 17.02
CA SER A 11 18.05 -25.09 16.91
C SER A 11 18.21 -25.60 15.47
N GLU A 12 17.17 -25.47 14.62
CA GLU A 12 17.23 -25.85 13.20
C GLU A 12 17.96 -24.80 12.36
N LEU A 13 17.91 -23.53 12.78
CA LEU A 13 18.65 -22.42 12.18
C LEU A 13 20.18 -22.54 12.34
N LEU A 14 20.65 -23.17 13.44
CA LEU A 14 22.06 -23.38 13.72
C LEU A 14 22.68 -24.50 12.90
N GLN A 15 21.92 -25.51 12.49
CA GLN A 15 22.47 -26.65 11.73
C GLN A 15 22.71 -26.37 10.23
N HIS A 16 22.13 -25.31 9.64
CA HIS A 16 22.09 -25.14 8.19
C HIS A 16 22.72 -23.85 7.62
N LYS A 17 23.46 -23.04 8.41
CA LYS A 17 23.99 -21.76 7.91
C LYS A 17 25.50 -21.64 8.01
N LYS A 18 26.18 -22.03 6.93
CA LYS A 18 27.52 -21.54 6.61
C LYS A 18 27.36 -20.48 5.50
N CYS A 19 27.41 -19.20 5.84
CA CYS A 19 27.45 -18.12 4.87
C CYS A 19 28.88 -17.55 4.81
N PHE A 20 29.37 -17.29 3.61
CA PHE A 20 30.66 -16.65 3.38
C PHE A 20 30.47 -15.18 3.06
N ILE A 21 31.21 -14.30 3.76
CA ILE A 21 31.28 -12.87 3.44
C ILE A 21 32.65 -12.58 2.81
N HIS A 22 32.61 -11.92 1.67
CA HIS A 22 33.81 -11.35 1.03
C HIS A 22 33.94 -9.88 1.48
N GLU A 23 35.00 -9.55 2.21
CA GLU A 23 35.44 -8.16 2.32
C GLU A 23 36.19 -7.78 1.04
N HIS A 24 35.65 -6.85 0.27
CA HIS A 24 36.36 -6.21 -0.83
C HIS A 24 37.35 -5.21 -0.25
N ARG A 25 38.62 -5.60 -0.16
CA ARG A 25 39.74 -4.65 -0.21
C ARG A 25 40.14 -4.51 -1.67
N THR A 26 40.04 -3.28 -2.20
CA THR A 26 40.55 -2.89 -3.50
C THR A 26 42.08 -3.06 -3.52
N SER A 27 42.56 -4.01 -4.29
CA SER A 27 43.96 -4.03 -4.76
C SER A 27 43.96 -4.55 -6.20
N ASP A 28 44.66 -3.79 -7.05
CA ASP A 28 44.84 -3.96 -8.46
C ASP A 28 45.08 -5.42 -8.91
N VAL A 29 44.23 -5.92 -9.79
CA VAL A 29 44.46 -7.20 -10.45
C VAL A 29 44.56 -6.96 -11.95
N LYS A 30 45.77 -7.18 -12.46
CA LYS A 30 46.09 -7.26 -13.89
C LYS A 30 45.24 -8.36 -14.55
N THR A 31 44.56 -8.00 -15.60
CA THR A 31 43.80 -8.89 -16.48
C THR A 31 44.70 -9.84 -17.22
N ASN A 32 44.57 -11.15 -16.99
CA ASN A 32 45.00 -12.16 -17.94
C ASN A 32 43.76 -12.74 -18.62
N HIS A 33 43.64 -12.47 -19.93
CA HIS A 33 42.68 -13.08 -20.82
C HIS A 33 42.97 -14.58 -20.98
N VAL A 34 42.02 -15.42 -20.59
CA VAL A 34 41.91 -16.80 -21.11
C VAL A 34 40.56 -16.89 -21.80
N SER A 35 40.58 -16.95 -23.10
CA SER A 35 39.46 -17.18 -23.97
C SER A 35 39.14 -18.67 -23.99
N THR A 36 37.99 -19.07 -23.46
CA THR A 36 37.34 -20.33 -23.78
C THR A 36 35.99 -20.03 -24.39
N HIS A 37 35.91 -20.23 -25.71
CA HIS A 37 34.67 -20.23 -26.47
C HIS A 37 33.84 -21.45 -26.02
N GLN A 38 32.75 -21.23 -25.31
CA GLN A 38 31.64 -22.15 -25.28
C GLN A 38 30.44 -21.47 -25.93
N ASN A 39 29.98 -22.05 -27.04
CA ASN A 39 28.76 -21.70 -27.73
C ASN A 39 27.56 -21.91 -26.79
N SER A 40 27.06 -20.85 -26.23
CA SER A 40 25.75 -20.86 -25.60
C SER A 40 24.73 -20.40 -26.62
N SER A 41 23.89 -21.31 -27.10
CA SER A 41 22.66 -20.99 -27.81
C SER A 41 21.77 -20.16 -26.89
N VAL A 42 21.56 -18.90 -27.24
CA VAL A 42 20.67 -17.99 -26.53
C VAL A 42 19.24 -18.33 -26.90
N ASP A 43 18.58 -19.09 -26.07
CA ASP A 43 17.13 -19.26 -26.15
C ASP A 43 16.46 -17.97 -25.68
N MET A 44 15.71 -17.31 -26.56
CA MET A 44 15.10 -15.98 -26.36
C MET A 44 13.92 -15.96 -25.37
N HIS A 45 13.67 -17.03 -24.61
CA HIS A 45 12.52 -17.14 -23.71
C HIS A 45 12.83 -17.50 -22.25
N GLY A 46 14.08 -17.51 -21.82
CA GLY A 46 14.43 -17.81 -20.43
C GLY A 46 15.47 -16.85 -19.86
N VAL A 47 15.12 -16.16 -18.76
CA VAL A 47 16.12 -15.50 -17.93
C VAL A 47 16.92 -16.58 -17.22
N THR A 48 18.12 -16.89 -17.72
CA THR A 48 19.05 -17.81 -17.05
C THR A 48 19.68 -17.08 -15.87
N ILE A 49 19.35 -17.49 -14.65
CA ILE A 49 20.05 -17.01 -13.46
C ILE A 49 21.41 -17.72 -13.43
N ALA A 50 22.48 -16.93 -13.36
CA ALA A 50 23.82 -17.47 -13.24
C ALA A 50 23.90 -18.46 -12.07
N PRO A 51 24.39 -19.71 -12.28
CA PRO A 51 24.54 -20.66 -11.22
C PRO A 51 25.51 -20.12 -10.18
N ARG A 52 25.22 -20.39 -8.89
CA ARG A 52 26.17 -20.06 -7.83
C ARG A 52 27.37 -21.01 -7.96
N PRO A 53 28.59 -20.51 -7.74
CA PRO A 53 29.76 -21.37 -7.64
C PRO A 53 29.53 -22.43 -6.58
N ASP A 54 29.91 -23.68 -6.84
CA ASP A 54 29.91 -24.73 -5.84
C ASP A 54 30.86 -24.38 -4.71
N GLY A 55 30.35 -24.42 -3.50
CA GLY A 55 31.08 -23.98 -2.32
C GLY A 55 31.04 -22.48 -2.09
N GLY A 56 31.36 -22.03 -0.90
CA GLY A 56 31.51 -20.62 -0.56
C GLY A 56 32.87 -20.07 -1.03
N GLY A 57 33.14 -18.81 -0.72
CA GLY A 57 34.46 -18.22 -0.95
C GLY A 57 35.56 -19.03 -0.23
N VAL A 58 36.73 -19.11 -0.86
CA VAL A 58 37.89 -19.86 -0.33
C VAL A 58 38.79 -19.00 0.57
N LYS A 59 38.51 -17.69 0.66
CA LYS A 59 39.28 -16.74 1.49
C LYS A 59 38.40 -16.20 2.61
N GLY A 60 38.95 -16.13 3.82
CA GLY A 60 38.27 -15.59 5.00
C GLY A 60 37.78 -16.68 5.97
N ASN A 61 37.18 -16.23 7.07
CA ASN A 61 36.63 -17.10 8.10
C ASN A 61 35.13 -17.33 7.90
N VAL A 62 34.65 -18.53 8.18
CA VAL A 62 33.22 -18.84 8.18
C VAL A 62 32.58 -18.28 9.44
N ILE A 63 31.62 -17.40 9.29
CA ILE A 63 30.85 -16.84 10.40
C ILE A 63 29.37 -17.18 10.26
N PRO A 64 28.68 -17.56 11.35
CA PRO A 64 27.23 -17.78 11.32
C PRO A 64 26.49 -16.42 11.27
N LEU A 65 25.50 -16.33 10.40
CA LEU A 65 24.65 -15.14 10.28
C LEU A 65 23.18 -15.54 10.32
N TYR A 66 22.37 -14.68 10.94
CA TYR A 66 20.93 -14.73 10.79
C TYR A 66 20.51 -13.95 9.52
N ALA A 67 19.65 -14.54 8.73
CA ALA A 67 19.06 -13.88 7.58
C ALA A 67 17.53 -13.76 7.77
N ASN A 68 16.96 -12.69 7.20
CA ASN A 68 15.52 -12.43 7.20
C ASN A 68 14.80 -13.21 6.08
N HIS A 69 15.12 -14.50 5.97
CA HIS A 69 14.56 -15.45 5.02
C HIS A 69 13.84 -16.58 5.78
N PHE A 70 12.59 -16.85 5.42
CA PHE A 70 11.74 -17.84 6.05
C PHE A 70 11.34 -18.89 5.01
N LEU A 71 11.47 -20.17 5.33
CA LEU A 71 11.09 -21.22 4.40
C LEU A 71 9.58 -21.23 4.17
N VAL A 72 9.20 -21.36 2.91
CA VAL A 72 7.81 -21.46 2.47
C VAL A 72 7.58 -22.88 1.96
N HIS A 73 6.71 -23.60 2.63
CA HIS A 73 6.24 -24.89 2.17
C HIS A 73 5.02 -24.72 1.27
N PHE A 74 5.06 -25.33 0.12
CA PHE A 74 3.96 -25.38 -0.83
C PHE A 74 3.75 -26.81 -1.29
N ASP A 75 2.53 -27.15 -1.67
CA ASP A 75 2.20 -28.45 -2.22
C ASP A 75 2.35 -28.40 -3.76
N PRO A 76 3.35 -29.11 -4.34
CA PRO A 76 3.57 -29.10 -5.78
C PRO A 76 2.38 -29.61 -6.60
N GLY A 77 1.58 -30.53 -6.04
CA GLY A 77 0.42 -31.12 -6.69
C GLY A 77 -0.79 -30.18 -6.77
N LYS A 78 -0.85 -29.15 -5.92
CA LYS A 78 -1.94 -28.17 -5.95
C LYS A 78 -1.79 -27.20 -7.12
N LYS A 79 -2.88 -27.06 -7.87
CA LYS A 79 -2.96 -26.11 -8.98
C LYS A 79 -3.45 -24.74 -8.50
N ILE A 80 -2.97 -23.69 -9.14
CA ILE A 80 -3.45 -22.32 -9.01
C ILE A 80 -4.07 -21.93 -10.35
N PHE A 81 -5.30 -21.43 -10.31
CA PHE A 81 -6.03 -21.01 -11.50
C PHE A 81 -5.86 -19.51 -11.69
N HIS A 82 -5.23 -19.13 -12.79
CA HIS A 82 -4.96 -17.73 -13.15
C HIS A 82 -6.07 -17.20 -14.05
N TYR A 83 -6.72 -16.13 -13.60
CA TYR A 83 -7.75 -15.42 -14.35
C TYR A 83 -7.25 -14.01 -14.69
N ASP A 84 -7.49 -13.59 -15.94
CA ASP A 84 -7.39 -12.20 -16.38
C ASP A 84 -8.64 -11.45 -15.91
N VAL A 85 -8.46 -10.25 -15.37
CA VAL A 85 -9.53 -9.41 -14.82
C VAL A 85 -9.63 -8.14 -15.63
N ASP A 86 -10.78 -7.87 -16.23
CA ASP A 86 -11.08 -6.62 -16.88
C ASP A 86 -12.25 -5.92 -16.18
N ILE A 87 -12.03 -4.67 -15.75
CA ILE A 87 -13.01 -3.88 -15.00
C ILE A 87 -13.33 -2.61 -15.78
N TYR A 88 -14.59 -2.40 -16.11
CA TYR A 88 -15.05 -1.19 -16.80
C TYR A 88 -16.16 -0.48 -16.00
N PRO A 89 -16.07 0.86 -15.86
CA PRO A 89 -14.97 1.75 -16.24
C PRO A 89 -13.71 1.50 -15.39
N HIS A 90 -12.53 1.77 -15.96
CA HIS A 90 -11.25 1.48 -15.33
C HIS A 90 -11.11 2.17 -13.96
N PRO A 91 -11.00 1.39 -12.87
CA PRO A 91 -10.86 1.93 -11.52
C PRO A 91 -9.40 2.21 -11.13
N SER A 92 -9.22 2.92 -10.02
CA SER A 92 -7.92 2.93 -9.33
C SER A 92 -7.63 1.53 -8.73
N LYS A 93 -6.36 1.24 -8.43
CA LYS A 93 -5.99 -0.05 -7.79
C LYS A 93 -6.74 -0.31 -6.48
N GLU A 94 -6.97 0.74 -5.71
CA GLU A 94 -7.69 0.68 -4.45
C GLU A 94 -9.17 0.33 -4.69
N THR A 95 -9.82 1.04 -5.61
CA THR A 95 -11.19 0.76 -6.03
C THR A 95 -11.32 -0.64 -6.64
N ALA A 96 -10.34 -1.08 -7.45
CA ALA A 96 -10.34 -2.44 -8.03
C ALA A 96 -10.35 -3.54 -6.96
N ARG A 97 -9.62 -3.35 -5.85
CA ARG A 97 -9.65 -4.28 -4.72
C ARG A 97 -10.99 -4.27 -3.98
N MET A 98 -11.58 -3.08 -3.80
CA MET A 98 -12.93 -2.97 -3.22
C MET A 98 -13.95 -3.71 -4.08
N ILE A 99 -13.89 -3.53 -5.40
CA ILE A 99 -14.74 -4.25 -6.36
C ILE A 99 -14.55 -5.76 -6.22
N LYS A 100 -13.29 -6.24 -6.16
CA LYS A 100 -12.99 -7.68 -5.97
C LYS A 100 -13.57 -8.22 -4.66
N ASN A 101 -13.41 -7.50 -3.55
CA ASN A 101 -13.94 -7.94 -2.26
C ASN A 101 -15.47 -8.02 -2.28
N LYS A 102 -16.12 -7.00 -2.83
CA LYS A 102 -17.58 -6.96 -2.99
C LYS A 102 -18.08 -8.06 -3.94
N LEU A 103 -17.38 -8.30 -5.05
CA LEU A 103 -17.68 -9.38 -5.99
C LEU A 103 -17.63 -10.75 -5.30
N VAL A 104 -16.59 -11.01 -4.50
CA VAL A 104 -16.45 -12.28 -3.76
C VAL A 104 -17.54 -12.43 -2.71
N GLU A 105 -17.88 -11.36 -2.00
CA GLU A 105 -18.96 -11.35 -1.00
C GLU A 105 -20.32 -11.68 -1.63
N GLU A 106 -20.66 -11.01 -2.73
CA GLU A 106 -21.98 -11.14 -3.39
C GLU A 106 -22.12 -12.42 -4.23
N ASN A 107 -21.01 -12.99 -4.70
CA ASN A 107 -21.02 -14.11 -5.66
C ASN A 107 -20.30 -15.36 -5.12
N SER A 108 -20.32 -15.56 -3.81
CA SER A 108 -19.65 -16.71 -3.17
C SER A 108 -20.07 -18.07 -3.77
N ASN A 109 -21.33 -18.24 -4.12
CA ASN A 109 -21.86 -19.45 -4.74
C ASN A 109 -21.24 -19.74 -6.13
N VAL A 110 -21.17 -18.70 -7.00
CA VAL A 110 -20.59 -18.82 -8.34
C VAL A 110 -19.09 -19.07 -8.27
N LEU A 111 -18.43 -18.50 -7.28
CA LEU A 111 -17.01 -18.67 -7.02
C LEU A 111 -16.72 -19.92 -6.15
N SER A 112 -17.74 -20.75 -5.86
CA SER A 112 -17.63 -21.98 -5.06
C SER A 112 -16.94 -21.76 -3.71
N GLY A 113 -17.20 -20.63 -3.05
CA GLY A 113 -16.61 -20.24 -1.77
C GLY A 113 -15.12 -19.89 -1.83
N ALA A 114 -14.52 -19.77 -3.01
CA ALA A 114 -13.12 -19.39 -3.15
C ALA A 114 -12.86 -17.95 -2.68
N LEU A 115 -11.70 -17.77 -2.04
CA LEU A 115 -11.16 -16.47 -1.70
C LEU A 115 -9.95 -16.18 -2.61
N PRO A 116 -10.16 -15.68 -3.83
CA PRO A 116 -9.08 -15.45 -4.78
C PRO A 116 -8.21 -14.27 -4.36
N ALA A 117 -6.92 -14.35 -4.65
CA ALA A 117 -5.96 -13.27 -4.49
C ALA A 117 -5.90 -12.41 -5.75
N PHE A 118 -5.75 -11.09 -5.61
CA PHE A 118 -5.80 -10.14 -6.71
C PHE A 118 -4.65 -9.12 -6.63
N ASP A 119 -3.93 -8.92 -7.72
CA ASP A 119 -2.83 -7.96 -7.78
C ASP A 119 -3.27 -6.48 -7.80
N GLY A 120 -4.59 -6.23 -7.87
CA GLY A 120 -5.21 -4.91 -7.97
C GLY A 120 -5.17 -4.32 -9.38
N ARG A 121 -4.84 -5.12 -10.41
CA ARG A 121 -4.81 -4.71 -11.82
C ARG A 121 -5.53 -5.70 -12.73
N LYS A 122 -4.84 -6.79 -13.12
CA LYS A 122 -5.33 -7.74 -14.12
C LYS A 122 -5.27 -9.19 -13.70
N ASN A 123 -4.46 -9.54 -12.70
CA ASN A 123 -4.21 -10.94 -12.36
C ASN A 123 -4.96 -11.34 -11.09
N LEU A 124 -5.83 -12.33 -11.21
CA LEU A 124 -6.55 -12.94 -10.11
C LEU A 124 -6.20 -14.42 -10.04
N PHE A 125 -5.84 -14.91 -8.86
CA PHE A 125 -5.41 -16.26 -8.62
C PHE A 125 -6.38 -16.96 -7.67
N SER A 126 -6.99 -18.07 -8.13
CA SER A 126 -7.95 -18.85 -7.36
C SER A 126 -7.39 -20.23 -7.01
N PRO A 127 -7.71 -20.76 -5.81
CA PRO A 127 -7.37 -22.13 -5.42
C PRO A 127 -8.16 -23.20 -6.16
N ILE A 128 -9.31 -22.83 -6.70
CA ILE A 128 -10.22 -23.74 -7.41
C ILE A 128 -10.57 -23.14 -8.76
N GLU A 129 -10.90 -24.03 -9.69
CA GLU A 129 -11.42 -23.64 -11.00
C GLU A 129 -12.88 -23.23 -10.86
N PHE A 130 -13.23 -22.07 -11.45
CA PHE A 130 -14.63 -21.65 -11.50
C PHE A 130 -15.39 -22.47 -12.55
N GLN A 131 -16.71 -22.56 -12.39
CA GLN A 131 -17.56 -23.38 -13.25
C GLN A 131 -17.48 -23.04 -14.74
N GLN A 132 -17.15 -21.79 -15.05
CA GLN A 132 -17.04 -21.29 -16.42
C GLN A 132 -15.68 -20.60 -16.64
N ASN A 133 -15.14 -20.78 -17.86
CA ASN A 133 -13.88 -20.14 -18.25
C ASN A 133 -14.00 -18.63 -18.43
N ARG A 134 -15.22 -18.12 -18.58
CA ARG A 134 -15.54 -16.69 -18.67
C ARG A 134 -16.74 -16.39 -17.79
N LEU A 135 -16.59 -15.41 -16.92
CA LEU A 135 -17.61 -14.94 -15.99
C LEU A 135 -17.74 -13.43 -16.12
N GLU A 136 -18.96 -12.93 -16.13
CA GLU A 136 -19.26 -11.51 -16.12
C GLU A 136 -20.08 -11.18 -14.87
N PHE A 137 -19.68 -10.10 -14.19
CA PHE A 137 -20.34 -9.61 -12.97
C PHE A 137 -20.58 -8.11 -13.06
N PHE A 138 -21.62 -7.65 -12.39
CA PHE A 138 -21.91 -6.23 -12.19
C PHE A 138 -21.83 -5.94 -10.69
N VAL A 139 -20.85 -5.12 -10.32
CA VAL A 139 -20.58 -4.75 -8.93
C VAL A 139 -20.92 -3.30 -8.72
N SER A 140 -21.79 -3.02 -7.76
CA SER A 140 -22.22 -1.68 -7.41
C SER A 140 -21.47 -1.19 -6.17
N LEU A 141 -20.76 -0.07 -6.31
CA LEU A 141 -20.13 0.60 -5.17
C LEU A 141 -20.75 1.97 -4.95
N PRO A 142 -20.91 2.44 -3.70
CA PRO A 142 -21.31 3.81 -3.43
C PRO A 142 -20.35 4.78 -4.15
N ALA A 143 -20.86 5.82 -4.77
CA ALA A 143 -20.04 6.78 -5.52
C ALA A 143 -18.98 7.47 -4.66
N ALA A 144 -19.17 7.48 -3.34
CA ALA A 144 -18.25 8.01 -2.33
C ALA A 144 -17.18 7.00 -1.84
N ALA A 145 -17.24 5.74 -2.25
CA ALA A 145 -16.40 4.66 -1.71
C ALA A 145 -15.01 4.58 -2.32
N SER A 146 -14.37 5.69 -2.66
CA SER A 146 -12.93 5.68 -2.90
C SER A 146 -12.19 5.97 -1.60
N THR A 147 -11.94 4.94 -0.87
CA THR A 147 -10.95 4.71 0.18
C THR A 147 -11.46 4.35 1.58
N ARG A 148 -11.09 3.15 1.97
CA ARG A 148 -11.16 2.59 3.33
C ARG A 148 -10.00 3.09 4.20
N PHE A 149 -10.24 3.35 5.43
CA PHE A 149 -10.01 2.47 6.60
C PHE A 149 -10.78 3.05 7.78
N ILE A 150 -11.79 2.40 8.25
CA ILE A 150 -12.13 2.24 9.67
C ILE A 150 -13.40 1.39 9.71
N ALA A 151 -13.35 0.32 10.51
CA ALA A 151 -14.51 -0.45 10.91
C ALA A 151 -15.52 0.48 11.58
N ALA A 152 -16.67 0.68 10.94
CA ALA A 152 -17.87 1.11 11.61
C ALA A 152 -18.97 0.12 11.25
N LYS A 153 -19.12 -0.90 12.09
CA LYS A 153 -20.41 -1.52 12.32
C LYS A 153 -21.30 -0.44 12.91
N GLU A 154 -22.54 -0.40 12.41
CA GLU A 154 -23.66 0.41 12.87
C GLU A 154 -23.79 1.78 12.21
N SER A 155 -24.55 1.80 11.13
CA SER A 155 -25.55 2.78 10.66
C SER A 155 -25.78 2.71 9.15
N ALA A 156 -26.08 1.51 8.63
CA ALA A 156 -26.31 1.30 7.20
C ALA A 156 -27.79 1.42 6.81
N HIS A 157 -28.65 2.17 7.49
CA HIS A 157 -30.10 2.06 7.24
C HIS A 157 -30.76 3.26 6.56
N MET A 158 -30.06 4.35 6.25
CA MET A 158 -30.65 5.45 5.46
C MET A 158 -29.61 6.14 4.58
N LEU A 159 -29.17 5.51 3.51
CA LEU A 159 -28.42 6.20 2.44
C LEU A 159 -29.05 5.93 1.10
N ASP A 160 -29.54 7.01 0.59
CA ASP A 160 -30.09 7.36 -0.70
C ASP A 160 -29.69 6.44 -1.85
N LYS A 161 -30.70 5.82 -2.49
CA LYS A 161 -30.59 4.88 -3.62
C LYS A 161 -30.04 5.49 -4.93
N GLN A 162 -29.54 6.75 -4.94
CA GLN A 162 -29.29 7.48 -6.18
C GLN A 162 -27.82 7.69 -6.59
N ASN A 163 -26.83 7.19 -5.84
CA ASN A 163 -25.44 7.50 -6.18
C ASN A 163 -24.51 6.27 -6.13
N HIS A 164 -24.92 5.18 -6.80
CA HIS A 164 -24.08 4.00 -6.95
C HIS A 164 -23.40 3.98 -8.32
N LYS A 165 -22.08 3.73 -8.32
CA LYS A 165 -21.32 3.50 -9.53
C LYS A 165 -21.24 2.00 -9.80
N VAL A 166 -21.79 1.57 -10.93
CA VAL A 166 -21.76 0.16 -11.35
C VAL A 166 -20.51 -0.10 -12.17
N PHE A 167 -19.82 -1.19 -11.84
CA PHE A 167 -18.66 -1.68 -12.56
C PHE A 167 -18.96 -3.05 -13.16
N ARG A 168 -18.65 -3.21 -14.44
CA ARG A 168 -18.66 -4.50 -15.11
C ARG A 168 -17.30 -5.16 -14.92
N VAL A 169 -17.30 -6.39 -14.41
CA VAL A 169 -16.10 -7.18 -14.15
C VAL A 169 -16.14 -8.44 -14.98
N ASN A 170 -15.17 -8.61 -15.86
CA ASN A 170 -14.99 -9.83 -16.66
C ASN A 170 -13.82 -10.63 -16.11
N LEU A 171 -14.05 -11.90 -15.81
CA LEU A 171 -13.02 -12.87 -15.44
C LEU A 171 -12.85 -13.87 -16.58
N ARG A 172 -11.61 -14.11 -17.00
CA ARG A 172 -11.29 -15.10 -18.05
C ARG A 172 -10.14 -16.00 -17.58
N LEU A 173 -10.36 -17.32 -17.58
CA LEU A 173 -9.32 -18.28 -17.30
C LEU A 173 -8.20 -18.18 -18.34
N VAL A 174 -6.98 -17.93 -17.89
CA VAL A 174 -5.76 -17.81 -18.73
C VAL A 174 -4.95 -19.09 -18.68
N SER A 175 -4.67 -19.58 -17.47
CA SER A 175 -3.80 -20.75 -17.29
C SER A 175 -4.07 -21.47 -15.98
N LYS A 176 -3.64 -22.74 -15.95
CA LYS A 176 -3.62 -23.60 -14.76
C LYS A 176 -2.16 -23.80 -14.37
N LEU A 177 -1.73 -23.15 -13.32
CA LEU A 177 -0.35 -23.15 -12.86
C LEU A 177 -0.11 -24.34 -11.92
N SER A 178 0.96 -25.10 -12.16
CA SER A 178 1.38 -26.24 -11.31
C SER A 178 2.68 -25.91 -10.57
N GLY A 179 2.77 -26.33 -9.32
CA GLY A 179 3.98 -26.19 -8.51
C GLY A 179 5.09 -27.18 -8.85
N GLU A 180 4.81 -28.18 -9.69
CA GLU A 180 5.79 -29.21 -10.03
C GLU A 180 7.06 -28.65 -10.68
N GLY A 181 6.90 -27.66 -11.58
CA GLY A 181 8.05 -26.99 -12.22
C GLY A 181 8.96 -26.30 -11.20
N LEU A 182 8.36 -25.61 -10.21
CA LEU A 182 9.13 -25.00 -9.14
C LEU A 182 9.80 -26.02 -8.23
N ASN A 183 9.12 -27.14 -7.92
CA ASN A 183 9.68 -28.21 -7.12
C ASN A 183 10.90 -28.85 -7.80
N LYS A 184 10.80 -29.15 -9.11
CA LYS A 184 11.92 -29.65 -9.91
C LYS A 184 13.10 -28.67 -9.94
N TYR A 185 12.81 -27.37 -10.14
CA TYR A 185 13.83 -26.33 -10.12
C TYR A 185 14.56 -26.25 -8.75
N LEU A 186 13.82 -26.33 -7.64
CA LEU A 186 14.38 -26.22 -6.29
C LEU A 186 15.19 -27.47 -5.90
N LYS A 187 14.89 -28.63 -6.46
CA LYS A 187 15.63 -29.88 -6.22
C LYS A 187 16.84 -30.06 -7.12
N GLU A 188 17.06 -29.13 -8.05
CA GLU A 188 18.16 -29.22 -9.04
C GLU A 188 18.16 -30.58 -9.78
N GLU A 189 16.98 -31.15 -10.05
CA GLU A 189 16.84 -32.50 -10.63
C GLU A 189 17.39 -32.60 -12.05
N LYS A 190 17.56 -31.44 -12.74
CA LYS A 190 18.21 -31.39 -14.09
C LYS A 190 18.75 -29.99 -14.34
N ASP A 191 19.94 -29.90 -14.91
CA ASP A 191 20.51 -28.68 -15.44
C ASP A 191 19.58 -28.09 -16.52
N GLY A 192 19.36 -26.78 -16.47
CA GLY A 192 18.62 -26.06 -17.51
C GLY A 192 17.10 -25.96 -17.31
N ILE A 193 16.54 -26.37 -16.16
CA ILE A 193 15.11 -26.13 -15.88
C ILE A 193 14.89 -24.62 -15.66
N PRO A 194 14.02 -23.96 -16.46
CA PRO A 194 13.76 -22.54 -16.28
C PRO A 194 12.94 -22.30 -15.01
N LEU A 195 13.23 -21.21 -14.31
CA LEU A 195 12.46 -20.78 -13.15
C LEU A 195 11.01 -20.45 -13.57
N PRO A 196 9.98 -21.11 -12.98
CA PRO A 196 8.57 -20.86 -13.34
C PRO A 196 8.09 -19.53 -12.76
N GLN A 197 8.33 -18.43 -13.49
CA GLN A 197 8.04 -17.07 -13.07
C GLN A 197 6.57 -16.84 -12.77
N ASP A 198 5.67 -17.42 -13.58
CA ASP A 198 4.22 -17.25 -13.41
C ASP A 198 3.73 -17.85 -12.10
N TYR A 199 4.25 -19.02 -11.74
CA TYR A 199 3.91 -19.68 -10.48
C TYR A 199 4.44 -18.89 -9.26
N LEU A 200 5.69 -18.38 -9.34
CA LEU A 200 6.26 -17.53 -8.31
C LEU A 200 5.48 -16.23 -8.15
N HIS A 201 5.08 -15.61 -9.27
CA HIS A 201 4.26 -14.41 -9.24
C HIS A 201 2.89 -14.67 -8.58
N ALA A 202 2.26 -15.79 -8.91
CA ALA A 202 1.00 -16.19 -8.27
C ALA A 202 1.16 -16.32 -6.75
N LEU A 203 2.21 -17.00 -6.29
CA LEU A 203 2.51 -17.14 -4.86
C LEU A 203 2.79 -15.78 -4.18
N ASP A 204 3.55 -14.89 -4.83
CA ASP A 204 3.81 -13.53 -4.31
C ASP A 204 2.50 -12.74 -4.12
N VAL A 205 1.57 -12.82 -5.08
CA VAL A 205 0.27 -12.14 -4.97
C VAL A 205 -0.58 -12.77 -3.87
N ILE A 206 -0.61 -14.11 -3.76
CA ILE A 206 -1.38 -14.82 -2.74
C ILE A 206 -0.88 -14.49 -1.33
N LEU A 207 0.43 -14.50 -1.10
CA LEU A 207 1.00 -14.18 0.20
C LEU A 207 0.79 -12.70 0.55
N ARG A 208 0.86 -11.81 -0.45
CA ARG A 208 0.65 -10.38 -0.24
C ARG A 208 -0.81 -10.06 0.12
N GLU A 209 -1.78 -10.76 -0.46
CA GLU A 209 -3.21 -10.53 -0.21
C GLU A 209 -3.54 -10.64 1.28
N GLY A 210 -2.99 -11.65 1.96
CA GLY A 210 -3.18 -11.83 3.39
C GLY A 210 -2.64 -10.68 4.24
N ALA A 211 -1.50 -10.17 3.86
CA ALA A 211 -0.82 -9.10 4.59
C ALA A 211 -1.43 -7.70 4.34
N MET A 212 -2.27 -7.56 3.30
CA MET A 212 -2.83 -6.26 2.90
C MET A 212 -4.09 -5.85 3.67
N GLU A 213 -4.76 -6.77 4.35
CA GLU A 213 -6.09 -6.54 4.93
C GLU A 213 -6.15 -5.33 5.88
N ASN A 214 -5.09 -5.12 6.69
CA ASN A 214 -4.99 -4.00 7.64
C ASN A 214 -3.75 -3.12 7.38
N SER A 215 -3.36 -2.98 6.11
CA SER A 215 -2.14 -2.28 5.74
C SER A 215 -2.38 -1.21 4.67
N ILE A 216 -1.56 -0.18 4.69
CA ILE A 216 -1.51 0.88 3.69
C ILE A 216 -0.45 0.50 2.64
N PRO A 217 -0.84 0.09 1.42
CA PRO A 217 0.11 -0.29 0.39
C PRO A 217 0.75 0.93 -0.27
N ILE A 218 2.06 1.07 -0.16
CA ILE A 218 2.86 2.07 -0.86
C ILE A 218 3.97 1.38 -1.67
N GLY A 219 3.82 1.34 -2.97
CA GLY A 219 4.74 0.59 -3.82
C GLY A 219 4.74 -0.91 -3.50
N ARG A 220 5.90 -1.44 -3.13
CA ARG A 220 6.06 -2.85 -2.72
C ARG A 220 5.87 -3.07 -1.24
N SER A 221 5.91 -2.01 -0.42
CA SER A 221 5.82 -2.09 1.04
C SER A 221 4.37 -1.97 1.53
N LEU A 222 4.12 -2.54 2.69
CA LEU A 222 2.86 -2.50 3.43
C LEU A 222 3.12 -1.82 4.77
N TYR A 223 2.38 -0.76 5.08
CA TYR A 223 2.52 0.03 6.31
C TYR A 223 1.30 -0.16 7.17
N SER A 224 1.48 -0.26 8.49
CA SER A 224 0.37 -0.46 9.41
C SER A 224 0.64 0.15 10.78
N HIS A 225 -0.41 0.67 11.40
CA HIS A 225 -0.38 1.08 12.82
C HIS A 225 -0.16 -0.11 13.77
N SER A 226 -0.52 -1.33 13.37
CA SER A 226 -0.28 -2.54 14.18
C SER A 226 1.20 -2.89 14.35
N MET A 227 2.09 -2.30 13.53
CA MET A 227 3.55 -2.48 13.64
C MET A 227 4.23 -1.51 14.62
N GLY A 228 3.45 -0.81 15.42
CA GLY A 228 3.88 0.19 16.41
C GLY A 228 3.26 1.55 16.15
N GLU A 229 3.27 2.39 17.19
CA GLU A 229 2.71 3.73 17.10
C GLU A 229 3.33 4.56 15.97
N ALA A 230 2.48 5.33 15.31
CA ALA A 230 2.93 6.38 14.41
C ALA A 230 3.72 7.43 15.20
N LYS A 231 4.93 7.74 14.78
CA LYS A 231 5.75 8.74 15.45
C LYS A 231 5.75 10.05 14.70
N GLU A 232 5.36 11.11 15.39
CA GLU A 232 5.43 12.46 14.84
C GLU A 232 6.89 12.89 14.62
N ILE A 233 7.16 13.40 13.43
CA ILE A 233 8.47 13.94 13.07
C ILE A 233 8.46 15.47 12.93
N GLY A 234 7.27 16.08 13.07
CA GLY A 234 7.04 17.53 12.94
C GLY A 234 6.52 17.91 11.55
N GLY A 235 6.05 19.15 11.42
CA GLY A 235 5.53 19.68 10.15
C GLY A 235 4.31 18.93 9.61
N GLY A 236 3.45 18.40 10.48
CA GLY A 236 2.27 17.62 10.08
C GLY A 236 2.59 16.29 9.41
N ALA A 237 3.77 15.72 9.70
CA ALA A 237 4.20 14.44 9.19
C ALA A 237 4.41 13.42 10.31
N VAL A 238 3.98 12.18 10.06
CA VAL A 238 4.15 11.02 10.94
C VAL A 238 4.88 9.91 10.20
N VAL A 239 5.70 9.12 10.90
CA VAL A 239 6.37 7.95 10.32
C VAL A 239 5.63 6.69 10.76
N LEU A 240 5.25 5.88 9.78
CA LEU A 240 4.75 4.53 10.00
C LEU A 240 5.82 3.50 9.69
N ARG A 241 5.81 2.43 10.47
CA ARG A 241 6.54 1.21 10.18
C ARG A 241 5.76 0.37 9.18
N GLY A 242 6.51 -0.30 8.33
CA GLY A 242 5.99 -1.24 7.36
C GLY A 242 7.02 -2.30 7.06
N PHE A 243 6.67 -3.17 6.13
CA PHE A 243 7.58 -4.19 5.62
C PHE A 243 7.36 -4.38 4.12
N PHE A 244 8.35 -4.92 3.47
CA PHE A 244 8.19 -5.51 2.14
C PHE A 244 8.54 -6.98 2.19
N GLN A 245 7.97 -7.73 1.27
CA GLN A 245 8.20 -9.16 1.14
C GLN A 245 8.47 -9.52 -0.30
N SER A 246 9.22 -10.60 -0.50
CA SER A 246 9.40 -11.22 -1.82
C SER A 246 9.77 -12.68 -1.68
N LEU A 247 9.24 -13.52 -2.57
CA LEU A 247 9.65 -14.90 -2.67
C LEU A 247 10.98 -15.04 -3.42
N ARG A 248 11.85 -15.90 -2.90
CA ARG A 248 13.16 -16.17 -3.48
C ARG A 248 13.44 -17.67 -3.48
N PRO A 249 13.75 -18.26 -4.62
CA PRO A 249 14.31 -19.61 -4.66
C PRO A 249 15.72 -19.57 -4.07
N THR A 250 16.01 -20.51 -3.20
CA THR A 250 17.31 -20.66 -2.54
C THR A 250 17.73 -22.14 -2.58
N LYS A 251 19.00 -22.45 -2.25
CA LYS A 251 19.47 -23.85 -2.13
C LYS A 251 18.68 -24.66 -1.08
N GLN A 252 18.06 -24.00 -0.11
CA GLN A 252 17.28 -24.64 0.95
C GLN A 252 15.79 -24.80 0.60
N GLY A 253 15.37 -24.32 -0.56
CA GLY A 253 13.99 -24.32 -1.00
C GLY A 253 13.45 -22.92 -1.28
N LEU A 254 12.12 -22.81 -1.36
CA LEU A 254 11.46 -21.53 -1.54
C LEU A 254 11.52 -20.72 -0.24
N SER A 255 11.98 -19.51 -0.30
CA SER A 255 12.15 -18.63 0.86
C SER A 255 11.38 -17.33 0.70
N LEU A 256 10.69 -16.91 1.75
CA LEU A 256 10.10 -15.59 1.89
C LEU A 256 11.12 -14.66 2.54
N ASN A 257 11.59 -13.68 1.79
CA ASN A 257 12.39 -12.58 2.31
C ASN A 257 11.45 -11.49 2.82
N VAL A 258 11.59 -11.09 4.09
CA VAL A 258 10.84 -10.00 4.71
C VAL A 258 11.79 -9.00 5.29
N ASP A 259 11.61 -7.71 4.98
CA ASP A 259 12.41 -6.65 5.57
C ASP A 259 11.59 -5.43 5.95
N LEU A 260 12.07 -4.69 6.95
CA LEU A 260 11.39 -3.53 7.48
C LEU A 260 11.54 -2.32 6.56
N SER A 261 10.53 -1.50 6.55
CA SER A 261 10.46 -0.25 5.81
C SER A 261 9.87 0.86 6.68
N LEU A 262 10.34 2.08 6.48
CA LEU A 262 9.82 3.28 7.12
C LEU A 262 9.42 4.27 6.04
N THR A 263 8.30 4.96 6.24
CA THR A 263 7.89 6.03 5.33
C THR A 263 7.11 7.09 6.11
N ALA A 264 7.25 8.34 5.67
CA ALA A 264 6.49 9.46 6.20
C ALA A 264 5.12 9.55 5.52
N PHE A 265 4.11 9.84 6.32
CA PHE A 265 2.73 10.09 5.91
C PHE A 265 2.28 11.46 6.42
N HIS A 266 1.27 12.03 5.78
CA HIS A 266 0.56 13.18 6.35
C HIS A 266 -0.22 12.73 7.59
N GLU A 267 -0.15 13.54 8.63
CA GLU A 267 -0.88 13.29 9.87
C GLU A 267 -2.38 13.44 9.65
N ASN A 268 -3.18 12.52 10.20
CA ASN A 268 -4.64 12.55 10.12
C ASN A 268 -5.20 13.48 11.20
N ILE A 269 -5.23 14.77 10.89
CA ILE A 269 -5.74 15.84 11.78
C ILE A 269 -6.54 16.86 10.98
N GLY A 270 -7.29 17.72 11.70
CA GLY A 270 -8.00 18.84 11.10
C GLY A 270 -7.05 19.78 10.32
N ILE A 271 -7.54 20.35 9.22
CA ILE A 271 -6.72 21.20 8.34
C ILE A 271 -6.13 22.39 9.10
N ILE A 272 -6.88 23.02 10.03
CA ILE A 272 -6.35 24.13 10.83
C ILE A 272 -5.15 23.67 11.66
N ALA A 273 -5.26 22.55 12.37
CA ALA A 273 -4.17 21.97 13.17
C ALA A 273 -2.98 21.52 12.29
N TYR A 274 -3.27 21.00 11.10
CA TYR A 274 -2.24 20.65 10.13
C TYR A 274 -1.45 21.87 9.67
N LEU A 275 -2.14 22.98 9.36
CA LEU A 275 -1.51 24.23 8.96
C LEU A 275 -0.71 24.88 10.10
N GLN A 276 -1.16 24.77 11.36
CA GLN A 276 -0.38 25.21 12.52
C GLN A 276 0.97 24.51 12.65
N LYS A 277 1.05 23.24 12.26
CA LYS A 277 2.31 22.48 12.26
C LYS A 277 3.21 22.79 11.07
N ARG A 278 2.69 23.44 10.01
CA ARG A 278 3.41 23.68 8.76
C ARG A 278 3.75 25.15 8.50
N CYS A 279 2.90 26.06 8.94
CA CYS A 279 3.01 27.48 8.66
C CYS A 279 3.12 28.24 9.99
N ASP A 280 4.22 28.95 10.20
CA ASP A 280 4.49 29.60 11.48
C ASP A 280 3.45 30.66 11.85
N PHE A 281 2.95 31.40 10.88
CA PHE A 281 1.91 32.42 11.09
C PHE A 281 0.56 31.82 11.52
N MET A 282 0.31 30.54 11.27
CA MET A 282 -0.91 29.83 11.71
C MET A 282 -0.88 29.43 13.19
N LYS A 283 0.24 29.60 13.89
CA LYS A 283 0.36 29.25 15.31
C LYS A 283 -0.54 30.11 16.20
N ASP A 284 -0.73 31.38 15.84
CA ASP A 284 -1.66 32.26 16.54
C ASP A 284 -3.05 32.23 15.89
N LEU A 285 -3.89 31.36 16.36
CA LEU A 285 -5.28 31.21 15.88
C LEU A 285 -6.15 32.42 16.19
N SER A 286 -5.80 33.26 17.19
CA SER A 286 -6.56 34.43 17.52
C SER A 286 -6.49 35.46 16.39
N GLN A 287 -5.31 35.65 15.81
CA GLN A 287 -5.13 36.50 14.64
C GLN A 287 -5.87 35.96 13.40
N MET A 288 -5.86 34.65 13.22
CA MET A 288 -6.53 34.01 12.06
C MET A 288 -8.06 34.12 12.10
N LYS A 289 -8.64 34.43 13.26
CA LYS A 289 -10.09 34.69 13.39
C LYS A 289 -10.45 36.15 13.03
N THR A 290 -9.49 37.05 13.14
CA THR A 290 -9.76 38.53 13.07
C THR A 290 -9.27 39.17 11.79
N ARG A 291 -8.26 38.60 11.11
CA ARG A 291 -7.71 39.14 9.89
C ARG A 291 -7.71 38.17 8.72
N ALA A 292 -7.78 38.68 7.50
CA ALA A 292 -7.57 37.92 6.30
C ALA A 292 -6.07 37.57 6.11
N LEU A 293 -5.79 36.58 5.30
CA LEU A 293 -4.44 36.16 4.93
C LEU A 293 -3.79 37.23 4.03
N ALA A 294 -2.49 37.47 4.23
CA ALA A 294 -1.67 38.15 3.26
C ALA A 294 -1.37 37.24 2.06
N GLU A 295 -1.01 37.82 0.93
CA GLU A 295 -0.79 37.06 -0.31
C GLU A 295 0.36 36.02 -0.21
N ASN A 296 1.42 36.34 0.54
CA ASN A 296 2.51 35.42 0.83
C ASN A 296 2.04 34.22 1.72
N GLU A 297 1.22 34.50 2.73
CA GLU A 297 0.64 33.50 3.62
C GLU A 297 -0.31 32.55 2.86
N ARG A 298 -1.12 33.13 1.96
CA ARG A 298 -2.00 32.37 1.06
C ARG A 298 -1.22 31.39 0.22
N ARG A 299 -0.14 31.83 -0.45
CA ARG A 299 0.73 30.96 -1.26
C ARG A 299 1.40 29.88 -0.44
N GLU A 300 1.77 30.16 0.80
CA GLU A 300 2.33 29.16 1.72
C GLU A 300 1.32 28.07 2.06
N ILE A 301 0.07 28.43 2.35
CA ILE A 301 -1.02 27.46 2.59
C ILE A 301 -1.28 26.64 1.32
N GLU A 302 -1.39 27.26 0.16
CA GLU A 302 -1.59 26.55 -1.11
C GLU A 302 -0.48 25.52 -1.37
N LYS A 303 0.78 25.89 -1.11
CA LYS A 303 1.92 24.98 -1.19
C LYS A 303 1.84 23.86 -0.17
N ALA A 304 1.42 24.16 1.06
CA ALA A 304 1.27 23.17 2.13
C ALA A 304 0.16 22.16 1.85
N LEU A 305 -0.92 22.59 1.19
CA LEU A 305 -2.10 21.76 0.88
C LEU A 305 -2.07 21.12 -0.52
N LYS A 306 -1.03 21.39 -1.31
CA LYS A 306 -0.90 20.83 -2.66
C LYS A 306 -0.90 19.31 -2.63
N ASN A 307 -1.78 18.70 -3.44
CA ASN A 307 -1.97 17.26 -3.56
C ASN A 307 -2.50 16.55 -2.29
N ILE A 308 -2.94 17.29 -1.29
CA ILE A 308 -3.56 16.72 -0.10
C ILE A 308 -4.99 16.32 -0.40
N ARG A 309 -5.37 15.15 0.09
CA ARG A 309 -6.76 14.69 0.13
C ARG A 309 -7.34 14.95 1.50
N VAL A 310 -8.56 15.44 1.51
CA VAL A 310 -9.32 15.74 2.72
C VAL A 310 -10.67 15.05 2.69
N PHE A 311 -11.24 14.80 3.85
CA PHE A 311 -12.65 14.51 4.00
C PHE A 311 -13.32 15.62 4.82
N VAL A 312 -14.63 15.72 4.70
CA VAL A 312 -15.41 16.77 5.36
C VAL A 312 -16.12 16.22 6.59
N CYS A 313 -16.07 16.95 7.70
CA CYS A 313 -16.61 16.46 8.98
C CYS A 313 -18.10 16.76 9.18
N HIS A 314 -18.69 17.65 8.40
CA HIS A 314 -20.11 18.05 8.55
C HIS A 314 -21.11 17.08 7.90
N ARG A 315 -20.61 16.06 7.22
CA ARG A 315 -21.43 15.01 6.58
C ARG A 315 -20.88 13.66 6.99
N GLU A 316 -21.77 12.72 7.25
CA GLU A 316 -21.44 11.31 7.48
C GLU A 316 -21.11 10.60 6.15
N THR A 317 -20.11 11.10 5.42
CA THR A 317 -19.69 10.51 4.15
C THR A 317 -18.19 10.25 4.17
N ASP A 318 -17.77 9.07 3.73
CA ASP A 318 -16.35 8.72 3.52
C ASP A 318 -15.76 9.32 2.26
N GLN A 319 -16.43 10.31 1.66
CA GLN A 319 -15.98 10.91 0.42
C GLN A 319 -14.71 11.73 0.62
N ARG A 320 -13.67 11.38 -0.12
CA ARG A 320 -12.37 12.05 -0.10
C ARG A 320 -12.23 12.98 -1.29
N TYR A 321 -11.76 14.17 -1.01
CA TYR A 321 -11.60 15.23 -1.98
C TYR A 321 -10.14 15.65 -2.11
N HIS A 322 -9.71 15.96 -3.32
CA HIS A 322 -8.44 16.64 -3.53
C HIS A 322 -8.60 18.14 -3.31
N VAL A 323 -7.68 18.73 -2.58
CA VAL A 323 -7.56 20.19 -2.49
C VAL A 323 -6.97 20.70 -3.79
N HIS A 324 -7.72 21.53 -4.51
CA HIS A 324 -7.31 22.13 -5.78
C HIS A 324 -6.79 23.57 -5.62
N GLY A 325 -7.22 24.27 -4.60
CA GLY A 325 -6.82 25.64 -4.30
C GLY A 325 -7.62 26.24 -3.14
N LEU A 326 -7.50 27.54 -2.99
CA LEU A 326 -8.24 28.35 -2.04
C LEU A 326 -9.16 29.31 -2.80
N THR A 327 -10.24 29.74 -2.16
CA THR A 327 -11.10 30.80 -2.70
C THR A 327 -10.40 32.15 -2.61
N ASP A 328 -10.67 33.05 -3.52
CA ASP A 328 -10.11 34.42 -3.46
C ASP A 328 -10.70 35.22 -2.30
N GLU A 329 -11.97 35.00 -2.04
CA GLU A 329 -12.70 35.66 -0.95
C GLU A 329 -12.57 34.86 0.35
N THR A 330 -12.76 35.55 1.48
CA THR A 330 -12.87 34.96 2.81
C THR A 330 -14.18 34.19 2.95
N THR A 331 -14.24 33.23 3.87
CA THR A 331 -15.44 32.39 4.11
C THR A 331 -16.68 33.23 4.40
N GLU A 332 -16.55 34.36 5.09
CA GLU A 332 -17.66 35.27 5.41
C GLU A 332 -18.22 36.01 4.20
N ASN A 333 -17.35 36.35 3.23
CA ASN A 333 -17.72 37.14 2.05
C ASN A 333 -18.14 36.29 0.87
N LEU A 334 -17.75 34.98 0.87
CA LEU A 334 -18.03 34.09 -0.22
C LEU A 334 -19.53 33.76 -0.31
N LYS A 335 -20.12 34.12 -1.46
CA LYS A 335 -21.55 33.90 -1.78
C LYS A 335 -21.71 32.87 -2.86
N PHE A 336 -22.80 32.13 -2.82
CA PHE A 336 -23.18 31.19 -3.84
C PHE A 336 -24.71 31.02 -3.88
N GLN A 337 -25.23 30.52 -5.00
CA GLN A 337 -26.63 30.14 -5.12
C GLN A 337 -26.78 28.63 -4.88
N ASP A 338 -27.75 28.26 -4.09
CA ASP A 338 -28.14 26.88 -3.91
C ASP A 338 -28.88 26.32 -5.13
N ARG A 339 -29.32 25.06 -5.07
CA ARG A 339 -30.07 24.42 -6.17
C ARG A 339 -31.48 25.00 -6.36
N SER A 340 -32.01 25.72 -5.39
CA SER A 340 -33.31 26.40 -5.45
C SER A 340 -33.20 27.82 -6.00
N GLY A 341 -31.97 28.32 -6.24
CA GLY A 341 -31.71 29.68 -6.69
C GLY A 341 -31.65 30.71 -5.54
N LYS A 342 -31.65 30.29 -4.27
CA LYS A 342 -31.51 31.17 -3.12
C LYS A 342 -30.02 31.51 -2.91
N ASP A 343 -29.73 32.80 -2.73
CA ASP A 343 -28.40 33.30 -2.43
C ASP A 343 -28.07 33.06 -0.94
N TYR A 344 -26.89 32.50 -0.68
CA TYR A 344 -26.34 32.29 0.64
C TYR A 344 -24.92 32.82 0.74
N THR A 345 -24.54 33.31 1.92
CA THR A 345 -23.13 33.28 2.31
C THR A 345 -22.77 31.88 2.78
N VAL A 346 -21.48 31.51 2.70
CA VAL A 346 -21.03 30.20 3.20
C VAL A 346 -21.35 30.05 4.69
N VAL A 347 -21.17 31.11 5.48
CA VAL A 347 -21.45 31.10 6.93
C VAL A 347 -22.91 30.81 7.21
N ASP A 348 -23.84 31.56 6.57
CA ASP A 348 -25.28 31.40 6.78
C ASP A 348 -25.75 30.01 6.35
N TYR A 349 -25.23 29.50 5.22
CA TYR A 349 -25.55 28.15 4.74
C TYR A 349 -25.17 27.06 5.75
N PHE A 350 -23.95 27.12 6.31
CA PHE A 350 -23.52 26.12 7.30
C PHE A 350 -24.27 26.23 8.62
N MET A 351 -24.66 27.45 9.02
CA MET A 351 -25.50 27.64 10.19
C MET A 351 -26.92 27.09 9.97
N GLU A 352 -27.55 27.42 8.84
CA GLU A 352 -28.95 27.02 8.57
C GLU A 352 -29.09 25.51 8.33
N HIS A 353 -28.19 24.89 7.57
CA HIS A 353 -28.33 23.50 7.12
C HIS A 353 -27.63 22.49 8.00
N TYR A 354 -26.58 22.87 8.71
CA TYR A 354 -25.76 21.97 9.54
C TYR A 354 -25.66 22.37 11.00
N ASN A 355 -26.32 23.48 11.40
CA ASN A 355 -26.25 24.08 12.75
C ASN A 355 -24.78 24.23 13.23
N HIS A 356 -23.89 24.64 12.30
CA HIS A 356 -22.47 24.76 12.55
C HIS A 356 -21.99 26.20 12.42
N ASP A 357 -21.52 26.77 13.54
CA ASP A 357 -20.97 28.13 13.58
C ASP A 357 -19.51 28.12 13.15
N ILE A 358 -19.22 28.76 12.00
CA ILE A 358 -17.87 28.88 11.46
C ILE A 358 -17.07 29.90 12.27
N LYS A 359 -15.98 29.42 12.88
CA LYS A 359 -15.09 30.21 13.74
C LYS A 359 -14.01 31.00 12.99
N PHE A 360 -13.49 30.41 11.89
CA PHE A 360 -12.41 31.01 11.09
C PHE A 360 -12.94 31.70 9.83
N ARG A 361 -13.87 32.64 10.03
CA ARG A 361 -14.59 33.36 8.96
C ARG A 361 -13.69 34.16 8.03
N LYS A 362 -12.54 34.64 8.54
CA LYS A 362 -11.54 35.42 7.79
C LYS A 362 -10.61 34.56 6.92
N LEU A 363 -10.56 33.27 7.12
CA LEU A 363 -9.80 32.37 6.25
C LEU A 363 -10.59 32.08 4.96
N PRO A 364 -9.91 31.83 3.84
CA PRO A 364 -10.56 31.36 2.60
C PRO A 364 -11.09 29.93 2.76
N CYS A 365 -12.05 29.55 1.92
CA CYS A 365 -12.49 28.16 1.80
C CYS A 365 -11.51 27.32 0.97
N LEU A 366 -11.52 26.00 1.19
CA LEU A 366 -10.85 25.03 0.32
C LEU A 366 -11.70 24.79 -0.93
N GLN A 367 -11.07 24.85 -2.10
CA GLN A 367 -11.66 24.37 -3.34
C GLN A 367 -11.40 22.87 -3.50
N ILE A 368 -12.44 22.04 -3.41
CA ILE A 368 -12.35 20.59 -3.41
C ILE A 368 -12.95 19.90 -4.66
N GLY A 369 -13.42 20.63 -5.63
CA GLY A 369 -13.97 20.12 -6.88
C GLY A 369 -13.17 20.59 -8.08
N LYS A 370 -12.86 19.68 -9.01
CA LYS A 370 -12.15 20.04 -10.25
C LYS A 370 -13.10 20.52 -11.34
N SER A 371 -14.13 19.73 -11.64
CA SER A 371 -15.09 20.01 -12.72
C SER A 371 -16.26 20.91 -12.30
N LYS A 372 -16.67 20.77 -11.03
CA LYS A 372 -17.66 21.62 -10.39
C LYS A 372 -17.02 22.14 -9.11
N PRO A 373 -16.68 23.42 -9.05
CA PRO A 373 -16.09 24.00 -7.83
C PRO A 373 -17.03 23.76 -6.64
N CYS A 374 -16.48 23.18 -5.59
CA CYS A 374 -17.15 23.02 -4.33
C CYS A 374 -16.24 23.64 -3.27
N TYR A 375 -16.79 24.52 -2.46
CA TYR A 375 -16.07 25.30 -1.48
C TYR A 375 -16.46 24.85 -0.09
N VAL A 376 -15.48 24.56 0.75
CA VAL A 376 -15.72 24.12 2.13
C VAL A 376 -14.79 24.89 3.08
N PRO A 377 -15.30 25.39 4.22
CA PRO A 377 -14.47 26.00 5.26
C PRO A 377 -13.36 25.06 5.72
N MET A 378 -12.14 25.60 5.89
CA MET A 378 -10.97 24.80 6.29
C MET A 378 -11.19 24.02 7.58
N GLU A 379 -11.88 24.60 8.56
CA GLU A 379 -12.13 23.98 9.86
C GLU A 379 -13.02 22.74 9.80
N LEU A 380 -13.78 22.58 8.73
CA LEU A 380 -14.65 21.41 8.50
C LEU A 380 -13.95 20.27 7.75
N CYS A 381 -12.67 20.42 7.48
CA CYS A 381 -11.89 19.45 6.70
C CYS A 381 -10.81 18.81 7.55
N MET A 382 -10.64 17.49 7.36
CA MET A 382 -9.54 16.72 7.94
C MET A 382 -8.67 16.11 6.85
N VAL A 383 -7.38 16.01 7.11
CA VAL A 383 -6.42 15.31 6.24
C VAL A 383 -6.75 13.82 6.23
N CYS A 384 -6.94 13.23 5.07
CA CYS A 384 -7.21 11.80 4.97
C CYS A 384 -6.02 10.97 5.47
N GLU A 385 -6.30 9.89 6.18
CA GLU A 385 -5.30 8.93 6.62
C GLU A 385 -4.62 8.20 5.45
N GLY A 386 -3.41 7.69 5.68
CA GLY A 386 -2.69 6.83 4.73
C GLY A 386 -2.13 7.55 3.50
N GLN A 387 -2.05 8.87 3.52
CA GLN A 387 -1.43 9.63 2.45
C GLN A 387 0.09 9.75 2.66
N LYS A 388 0.84 9.16 1.73
CA LYS A 388 2.31 9.30 1.74
C LYS A 388 2.71 10.77 1.66
N PHE A 389 3.63 11.18 2.54
CA PHE A 389 4.26 12.49 2.46
C PHE A 389 5.20 12.55 1.25
N LEU A 390 4.86 13.38 0.26
CA LEU A 390 5.61 13.50 -1.00
C LEU A 390 6.62 14.65 -0.99
N GLY A 391 6.56 15.54 0.00
CA GLY A 391 7.48 16.66 0.16
C GLY A 391 8.88 16.20 0.56
N LYS A 392 9.87 17.07 0.34
CA LYS A 392 11.21 16.87 0.89
C LYS A 392 11.13 17.00 2.43
N LEU A 393 11.66 16.02 3.14
CA LEU A 393 11.79 16.08 4.60
C LEU A 393 12.88 17.10 4.97
N SER A 394 12.69 17.80 6.08
CA SER A 394 13.75 18.62 6.68
C SER A 394 14.85 17.75 7.26
N ASP A 395 15.99 18.35 7.57
CA ASP A 395 17.11 17.63 8.18
C ASP A 395 16.74 17.08 9.56
N GLU A 396 15.94 17.83 10.33
CA GLU A 396 15.41 17.37 11.62
C GLU A 396 14.45 16.18 11.45
N GLN A 397 13.52 16.26 10.50
CA GLN A 397 12.60 15.17 10.19
C GLN A 397 13.37 13.92 9.72
N THR A 398 14.37 14.10 8.87
CA THR A 398 15.24 13.04 8.39
C THR A 398 16.01 12.39 9.53
N SER A 399 16.59 13.20 10.44
CA SER A 399 17.30 12.70 11.62
C SER A 399 16.39 11.87 12.52
N LYS A 400 15.16 12.34 12.79
CA LYS A 400 14.16 11.58 13.57
C LYS A 400 13.82 10.25 12.90
N MET A 401 13.60 10.26 11.59
CA MET A 401 13.29 9.06 10.82
C MET A 401 14.43 8.05 10.80
N LEU A 402 15.69 8.51 10.64
CA LEU A 402 16.87 7.67 10.70
C LEU A 402 17.05 7.02 12.08
N LYS A 403 16.86 7.78 13.16
CA LYS A 403 16.91 7.22 14.55
C LYS A 403 15.89 6.10 14.75
N MET A 404 14.72 6.19 14.14
CA MET A 404 13.71 5.13 14.17
C MET A 404 14.11 3.88 13.35
N GLY A 405 14.89 4.07 12.29
CA GLY A 405 15.39 2.98 11.43
C GLY A 405 16.61 2.26 12.00
N CYS A 406 17.40 2.93 12.84
CA CYS A 406 18.60 2.36 13.48
C CYS A 406 18.20 1.46 14.65
N GLN A 407 17.78 0.25 14.34
CA GLN A 407 17.42 -0.76 15.35
C GLN A 407 18.57 -1.74 15.57
N ARG A 408 18.69 -2.25 16.79
CA ARG A 408 19.61 -3.34 17.07
C ARG A 408 19.19 -4.61 16.33
N PRO A 409 20.13 -5.47 15.91
CA PRO A 409 19.78 -6.69 15.15
C PRO A 409 18.77 -7.58 15.86
N SER A 410 18.82 -7.70 17.20
CA SER A 410 17.87 -8.46 18.00
C SER A 410 16.46 -7.88 17.97
N GLU A 411 16.32 -6.56 18.07
CA GLU A 411 15.03 -5.87 17.99
C GLU A 411 14.42 -6.02 16.58
N ARG A 412 15.26 -5.82 15.55
CA ARG A 412 14.85 -6.01 14.15
C ARG A 412 14.37 -7.44 13.89
N LYS A 413 15.10 -8.47 14.39
CA LYS A 413 14.69 -9.88 14.33
C LYS A 413 13.33 -10.09 14.96
N GLY A 414 13.10 -9.54 16.17
CA GLY A 414 11.83 -9.66 16.89
C GLY A 414 10.65 -9.07 16.11
N ILE A 415 10.83 -7.88 15.53
CA ILE A 415 9.78 -7.22 14.74
C ILE A 415 9.48 -8.03 13.47
N ILE A 416 10.51 -8.47 12.74
CA ILE A 416 10.32 -9.25 11.51
C ILE A 416 9.60 -10.58 11.83
N LYS A 417 9.98 -11.25 12.92
CA LYS A 417 9.31 -12.47 13.39
C LYS A 417 7.84 -12.20 13.69
N GLY A 418 7.52 -11.13 14.42
CA GLY A 418 6.15 -10.73 14.69
C GLY A 418 5.33 -10.43 13.43
N VAL A 419 5.94 -9.82 12.40
CA VAL A 419 5.28 -9.61 11.09
C VAL A 419 4.95 -10.94 10.43
N VAL A 420 5.89 -11.87 10.39
CA VAL A 420 5.67 -13.19 9.77
C VAL A 420 4.61 -13.98 10.51
N GLU A 421 4.63 -13.99 11.82
CA GLU A 421 3.63 -14.67 12.66
C GLU A 421 2.25 -14.02 12.54
N GLY A 422 2.16 -12.70 12.52
CA GLY A 422 0.89 -11.97 12.43
C GLY A 422 0.27 -11.98 11.04
N ALA A 423 1.06 -11.66 10.00
CA ALA A 423 0.55 -11.53 8.63
C ALA A 423 0.24 -12.87 7.96
N PHE A 424 0.92 -13.97 8.35
CA PHE A 424 0.86 -15.25 7.66
C PHE A 424 0.29 -16.39 8.51
N ALA A 425 0.22 -16.28 9.84
CA ALA A 425 -0.38 -17.28 10.72
C ALA A 425 -1.92 -17.24 10.77
N ALA A 426 -2.53 -16.14 10.38
CA ALA A 426 -3.97 -15.91 10.55
C ALA A 426 -4.88 -16.63 9.53
N ARG A 427 -4.33 -17.46 8.62
CA ARG A 427 -5.13 -18.20 7.64
C ARG A 427 -4.83 -19.70 7.72
N ARG A 428 -5.24 -20.30 8.84
CA ARG A 428 -5.42 -21.75 8.94
C ARG A 428 -6.80 -22.16 8.42
#